data_f546f921124d0351ccca4a47e4c5339a
#
_entry.id   f546f921124d0351ccca4a47e4c5339a
#
_cell.length_a   1.000
_cell.length_b   1.000
_cell.length_c   1.000
_cell.angle_alpha   90.00
_cell.angle_beta   90.00
_cell.angle_gamma   90.00
#
_symmetry.space_group_name_H-M   'P 1'
#
loop_
_entity.id
_entity.type
_entity.pdbx_description
1 polymer ?
#
loop_
_entity_poly.entity_id
_entity_poly.type
_entity_poly.pdbx_seq_one_letter_code
_entity_poly.pdbx_strand_id
1 'polypeptide(L)'
;MKKKDKTYHVKNFYDGDKKLEKVVLEVKNGFIYKISRKGYLSSQAFDIVVPTFVDLQVYGSNQSLLSEYPNIKTLEKMDSFHKKNGTYFFQPTIASYPYEVIYKSLEAIKNYMNQNPESGCIGLHVEGPWFNPNKKGAHIIDYIHRPSEKAINEIIEKSKGKISMITLAPEVIKVELSLIHI
;
A
#
# COMPACT_ATOMS: atom_id res chain seq x y z
N MET A 1 23.89 -1.66 -7.80
CA MET A 1 24.46 -3.02 -8.02
C MET A 1 23.67 -3.69 -9.15
N LYS A 2 24.33 -4.29 -10.16
CA LYS A 2 23.63 -5.10 -11.18
C LYS A 2 23.07 -6.34 -10.48
N LYS A 3 21.74 -6.56 -10.58
CA LYS A 3 21.13 -7.79 -10.08
C LYS A 3 21.65 -8.96 -10.91
N LYS A 4 22.12 -10.04 -10.25
CA LYS A 4 22.61 -11.23 -10.94
C LYS A 4 21.48 -11.90 -11.72
N ASP A 5 21.77 -12.39 -12.92
CA ASP A 5 20.87 -13.23 -13.69
C ASP A 5 20.55 -14.51 -12.91
N LYS A 6 19.31 -14.94 -12.94
CA LYS A 6 18.81 -16.11 -12.22
C LYS A 6 17.86 -16.93 -13.08
N THR A 7 17.89 -18.24 -12.85
CA THR A 7 16.93 -19.17 -13.46
C THR A 7 16.14 -19.84 -12.35
N TYR A 8 14.82 -19.90 -12.52
CA TYR A 8 13.92 -20.54 -11.58
C TYR A 8 13.10 -21.61 -12.32
N HIS A 9 13.02 -22.80 -11.75
CA HIS A 9 12.13 -23.87 -12.21
C HIS A 9 10.84 -23.78 -11.40
N VAL A 10 9.68 -23.82 -12.05
CA VAL A 10 8.38 -23.58 -11.40
C VAL A 10 7.39 -24.63 -11.89
N LYS A 11 6.76 -25.33 -10.96
CA LYS A 11 5.73 -26.33 -11.25
C LYS A 11 4.42 -25.67 -11.67
N ASN A 12 3.96 -24.65 -10.93
CA ASN A 12 2.78 -23.88 -11.23
C ASN A 12 3.12 -22.39 -11.17
N PHE A 13 3.09 -21.71 -12.29
CA PHE A 13 3.35 -20.30 -12.42
C PHE A 13 2.06 -19.56 -12.78
N TYR A 14 1.72 -18.52 -12.05
CA TYR A 14 0.60 -17.62 -12.33
C TYR A 14 1.15 -16.24 -12.64
N ASP A 15 0.78 -15.68 -13.80
CA ASP A 15 1.22 -14.32 -14.20
C ASP A 15 0.22 -13.20 -13.83
N GLY A 16 -0.90 -13.59 -13.22
CA GLY A 16 -2.03 -12.74 -12.91
C GLY A 16 -3.28 -13.15 -13.71
N ASP A 17 -3.10 -13.54 -14.98
CA ASP A 17 -4.20 -13.91 -15.87
C ASP A 17 -4.24 -15.42 -16.14
N LYS A 18 -3.09 -16.06 -16.23
CA LYS A 18 -2.95 -17.44 -16.70
C LYS A 18 -2.13 -18.29 -15.74
N LYS A 19 -2.48 -19.56 -15.71
CA LYS A 19 -1.65 -20.60 -15.10
C LYS A 19 -0.79 -21.27 -16.17
N LEU A 20 0.52 -21.32 -15.96
CA LEU A 20 1.46 -22.08 -16.76
C LEU A 20 2.08 -23.16 -15.88
N GLU A 21 2.26 -24.35 -16.43
CA GLU A 21 2.82 -25.50 -15.71
C GLU A 21 4.19 -25.90 -16.25
N LYS A 22 5.06 -26.35 -15.32
CA LYS A 22 6.40 -26.87 -15.63
C LYS A 22 7.22 -25.89 -16.46
N VAL A 23 7.39 -24.67 -15.95
CA VAL A 23 8.11 -23.60 -16.64
C VAL A 23 9.48 -23.31 -16.03
N VAL A 24 10.34 -22.75 -16.84
CA VAL A 24 11.63 -22.16 -16.47
C VAL A 24 11.52 -20.66 -16.67
N LEU A 25 11.74 -19.88 -15.61
CA LEU A 25 11.78 -18.43 -15.64
C LEU A 25 13.25 -17.98 -15.70
N GLU A 26 13.63 -17.32 -16.77
CA GLU A 26 14.93 -16.65 -16.88
C GLU A 26 14.75 -15.18 -16.43
N VAL A 27 15.44 -14.79 -15.36
CA VAL A 27 15.39 -13.42 -14.82
C VAL A 27 16.71 -12.73 -15.11
N LYS A 28 16.65 -11.58 -15.79
CA LYS A 28 17.80 -10.73 -16.11
C LYS A 28 17.58 -9.34 -15.56
N ASN A 29 18.57 -8.80 -14.87
CA ASN A 29 18.50 -7.47 -14.26
C ASN A 29 17.28 -7.25 -13.34
N GLY A 30 16.71 -8.33 -12.78
CA GLY A 30 15.52 -8.28 -11.91
C GLY A 30 14.17 -8.37 -12.63
N PHE A 31 14.17 -8.59 -13.96
CA PHE A 31 12.96 -8.75 -14.76
C PHE A 31 12.87 -10.17 -15.33
N ILE A 32 11.67 -10.71 -15.44
CA ILE A 32 11.43 -11.96 -16.17
C ILE A 32 11.70 -11.69 -17.65
N TYR A 33 12.81 -12.22 -18.13
CA TYR A 33 13.25 -12.06 -19.52
C TYR A 33 12.62 -13.06 -20.44
N LYS A 34 12.44 -14.31 -19.96
CA LYS A 34 11.92 -15.40 -20.76
C LYS A 34 11.20 -16.43 -19.90
N ILE A 35 10.11 -16.96 -20.43
CA ILE A 35 9.38 -18.11 -19.88
C ILE A 35 9.41 -19.22 -20.92
N SER A 36 9.86 -20.41 -20.53
CA SER A 36 9.94 -21.56 -21.43
C SER A 36 9.62 -22.86 -20.67
N ARG A 37 9.40 -23.95 -21.40
CA ARG A 37 9.30 -25.30 -20.81
C ARG A 37 10.59 -26.09 -20.99
N LYS A 38 11.47 -25.63 -21.88
CA LYS A 38 12.73 -26.32 -22.20
C LYS A 38 13.67 -26.29 -20.99
N GLY A 39 14.19 -27.43 -20.60
CA GLY A 39 15.13 -27.56 -19.50
C GLY A 39 14.50 -27.54 -18.13
N TYR A 40 13.18 -27.72 -17.99
CA TYR A 40 12.52 -27.81 -16.69
C TYR A 40 13.04 -29.00 -15.87
N LEU A 41 13.41 -28.75 -14.60
CA LEU A 41 13.89 -29.72 -13.64
C LEU A 41 12.96 -29.76 -12.42
N SER A 42 12.24 -30.84 -12.23
CA SER A 42 11.28 -30.97 -11.12
C SER A 42 11.92 -31.01 -9.75
N SER A 43 13.14 -31.53 -9.63
CA SER A 43 13.91 -31.62 -8.38
C SER A 43 14.36 -30.26 -7.84
N GLN A 44 14.36 -29.23 -8.67
CA GLN A 44 14.75 -27.85 -8.31
C GLN A 44 13.59 -26.88 -8.38
N ALA A 45 12.37 -27.36 -8.59
CA ALA A 45 11.23 -26.52 -8.87
C ALA A 45 10.55 -26.02 -7.59
N PHE A 46 10.21 -24.74 -7.59
CA PHE A 46 9.21 -24.20 -6.69
C PHE A 46 7.83 -24.74 -7.04
N ASP A 47 7.04 -25.11 -6.05
CA ASP A 47 5.71 -25.65 -6.31
C ASP A 47 4.78 -24.62 -6.92
N ILE A 48 4.80 -23.40 -6.40
CA ILE A 48 3.94 -22.30 -6.85
C ILE A 48 4.74 -21.01 -6.88
N VAL A 49 4.61 -20.26 -7.97
CA VAL A 49 5.06 -18.86 -8.06
C VAL A 49 3.89 -18.02 -8.57
N VAL A 50 3.61 -16.95 -7.87
CA VAL A 50 2.51 -16.00 -8.15
C VAL A 50 3.06 -14.58 -8.09
N PRO A 51 2.36 -13.57 -8.65
CA PRO A 51 2.62 -12.17 -8.35
C PRO A 51 2.56 -11.91 -6.85
N THR A 52 3.33 -10.95 -6.37
CA THR A 52 3.25 -10.56 -4.95
C THR A 52 1.87 -10.03 -4.61
N PHE A 53 1.45 -10.21 -3.37
CA PHE A 53 0.24 -9.57 -2.88
C PHE A 53 0.45 -8.08 -2.65
N VAL A 54 -0.65 -7.34 -2.77
CA VAL A 54 -0.75 -5.90 -2.47
C VAL A 54 -1.81 -5.73 -1.39
N ASP A 55 -1.46 -5.11 -0.28
CA ASP A 55 -2.39 -4.79 0.79
C ASP A 55 -2.76 -3.31 0.71
N LEU A 56 -4.01 -3.01 0.37
CA LEU A 56 -4.49 -1.65 0.15
C LEU A 56 -5.08 -1.00 1.40
N GLN A 57 -5.15 -1.73 2.53
CA GLN A 57 -5.69 -1.18 3.78
C GLN A 57 -5.05 -1.83 5.00
N VAL A 58 -4.00 -1.20 5.52
CA VAL A 58 -3.29 -1.72 6.68
C VAL A 58 -2.99 -0.60 7.69
N TYR A 59 -3.48 -0.75 8.91
CA TYR A 59 -3.35 0.26 9.97
C TYR A 59 -2.04 0.17 10.74
N GLY A 60 -1.38 -0.98 10.67
CA GLY A 60 -0.15 -1.25 11.36
C GLY A 60 0.28 -2.70 11.24
N SER A 61 1.35 -3.06 11.90
CA SER A 61 1.81 -4.46 12.00
C SER A 61 2.65 -4.64 13.26
N ASN A 62 2.77 -5.90 13.68
CA ASN A 62 3.72 -6.27 14.74
C ASN A 62 3.57 -5.40 16.00
N GLN A 63 2.32 -5.25 16.47
CA GLN A 63 1.93 -4.46 17.65
C GLN A 63 2.25 -2.94 17.56
N SER A 64 2.37 -2.42 16.36
CA SER A 64 2.58 -1.00 16.12
C SER A 64 1.53 -0.47 15.16
N LEU A 65 0.67 0.43 15.63
CA LEU A 65 -0.30 1.15 14.81
C LEU A 65 0.31 2.46 14.34
N LEU A 66 0.08 2.82 13.06
CA LEU A 66 0.57 4.09 12.52
C LEU A 66 -0.11 5.29 13.19
N SER A 67 -1.36 5.15 13.61
CA SER A 67 -2.10 6.18 14.34
C SER A 67 -1.54 6.48 15.73
N GLU A 68 -0.93 5.47 16.38
CA GLU A 68 -0.32 5.64 17.70
C GLU A 68 1.14 6.09 17.61
N TYR A 69 1.84 5.56 16.61
CA TYR A 69 3.26 5.82 16.40
C TYR A 69 3.51 6.27 14.95
N PRO A 70 3.13 7.52 14.58
CA PRO A 70 3.28 8.05 13.22
C PRO A 70 4.75 8.44 12.96
N ASN A 71 5.59 7.43 12.72
CA ASN A 71 7.03 7.61 12.52
C ASN A 71 7.62 6.57 11.54
N ILE A 72 8.83 6.82 11.07
CA ILE A 72 9.55 5.99 10.12
C ILE A 72 9.73 4.55 10.64
N LYS A 73 10.04 4.38 11.92
CA LYS A 73 10.26 3.04 12.51
C LYS A 73 9.02 2.15 12.42
N THR A 74 7.83 2.72 12.56
CA THR A 74 6.57 1.98 12.36
C THR A 74 6.43 1.52 10.92
N LEU A 75 6.74 2.37 9.95
CA LEU A 75 6.70 2.03 8.53
C LEU A 75 7.74 0.98 8.13
N GLU A 76 8.94 1.03 8.70
CA GLU A 76 9.98 -0.01 8.55
C GLU A 76 9.50 -1.38 9.04
N LYS A 77 8.83 -1.41 10.21
CA LYS A 77 8.24 -2.64 10.74
C LYS A 77 7.12 -3.18 9.83
N MET A 78 6.26 -2.28 9.34
CA MET A 78 5.19 -2.66 8.40
C MET A 78 5.78 -3.24 7.12
N ASP A 79 6.72 -2.57 6.47
CA ASP A 79 7.35 -3.01 5.23
C ASP A 79 8.06 -4.36 5.40
N SER A 80 8.84 -4.50 6.46
CA SER A 80 9.55 -5.75 6.76
C SER A 80 8.58 -6.91 7.02
N PHE A 81 7.52 -6.67 7.80
CA PHE A 81 6.52 -7.68 8.12
C PHE A 81 5.78 -8.14 6.87
N HIS A 82 5.29 -7.20 6.05
CA HIS A 82 4.53 -7.51 4.85
C HIS A 82 5.40 -8.24 3.82
N LYS A 83 6.61 -7.77 3.55
CA LYS A 83 7.55 -8.45 2.64
C LYS A 83 7.86 -9.88 3.06
N LYS A 84 8.08 -10.10 4.36
CA LYS A 84 8.34 -11.44 4.90
C LYS A 84 7.16 -12.40 4.71
N ASN A 85 5.94 -11.89 4.63
CA ASN A 85 4.71 -12.66 4.48
C ASN A 85 4.15 -12.66 3.04
N GLY A 86 4.94 -12.28 2.03
CA GLY A 86 4.57 -12.37 0.62
C GLY A 86 3.81 -11.17 0.06
N THR A 87 3.60 -10.13 0.86
CA THR A 87 2.99 -8.87 0.44
C THR A 87 4.10 -7.85 0.23
N TYR A 88 4.44 -7.56 -1.03
CA TYR A 88 5.52 -6.59 -1.30
C TYR A 88 5.02 -5.16 -1.19
N PHE A 89 3.85 -4.85 -1.74
CA PHE A 89 3.27 -3.52 -1.71
C PHE A 89 2.20 -3.41 -0.63
N PHE A 90 2.23 -2.34 0.13
CA PHE A 90 1.25 -2.08 1.18
C PHE A 90 0.89 -0.59 1.24
N GLN A 91 -0.36 -0.33 1.60
CA GLN A 91 -0.90 1.01 1.75
C GLN A 91 -1.21 1.28 3.23
N PRO A 92 -0.31 1.98 3.96
CA PRO A 92 -0.61 2.42 5.31
C PRO A 92 -1.90 3.21 5.35
N THR A 93 -2.76 2.90 6.30
CA THR A 93 -4.08 3.51 6.45
C THR A 93 -4.20 4.21 7.79
N ILE A 94 -4.75 5.42 7.78
CA ILE A 94 -5.20 6.15 8.97
C ILE A 94 -6.71 6.25 8.93
N ALA A 95 -7.36 5.68 9.94
CA ALA A 95 -8.78 5.88 10.17
C ALA A 95 -9.09 7.33 10.56
N SER A 96 -10.34 7.66 10.85
CA SER A 96 -10.71 8.97 11.39
C SER A 96 -9.96 9.23 12.69
N TYR A 97 -9.04 10.16 12.66
CA TYR A 97 -8.21 10.64 13.76
C TYR A 97 -8.10 12.18 13.72
N PRO A 98 -7.63 12.83 14.79
CA PRO A 98 -7.32 14.26 14.75
C PRO A 98 -6.38 14.59 13.58
N TYR A 99 -6.61 15.71 12.93
CA TYR A 99 -5.81 16.14 11.77
C TYR A 99 -4.30 16.15 12.05
N GLU A 100 -3.91 16.46 13.28
CA GLU A 100 -2.51 16.44 13.69
C GLU A 100 -1.87 15.05 13.51
N VAL A 101 -2.59 13.97 13.83
CA VAL A 101 -2.13 12.59 13.66
C VAL A 101 -2.02 12.25 12.18
N ILE A 102 -3.01 12.68 11.37
CA ILE A 102 -2.99 12.52 9.92
C ILE A 102 -1.75 13.22 9.33
N TYR A 103 -1.48 14.46 9.74
CA TYR A 103 -0.33 15.23 9.26
C TYR A 103 1.01 14.62 9.66
N LYS A 104 1.15 14.16 10.91
CA LYS A 104 2.35 13.42 11.36
C LYS A 104 2.56 12.14 10.56
N SER A 105 1.49 11.42 10.25
CA SER A 105 1.56 10.21 9.43
C SER A 105 1.98 10.50 7.99
N LEU A 106 1.46 11.57 7.39
CA LEU A 106 1.87 12.03 6.06
C LEU A 106 3.35 12.40 6.03
N GLU A 107 3.84 13.11 7.05
CA GLU A 107 5.24 13.46 7.14
C GLU A 107 6.13 12.21 7.30
N ALA A 108 5.72 11.27 8.15
CA ALA A 108 6.44 10.02 8.33
C ALA A 108 6.52 9.22 7.02
N ILE A 109 5.42 9.10 6.28
CA ILE A 109 5.35 8.40 4.99
C ILE A 109 6.22 9.10 3.94
N LYS A 110 6.14 10.43 3.83
CA LYS A 110 6.98 11.21 2.93
C LYS A 110 8.47 10.95 3.19
N ASN A 111 8.88 11.05 4.45
CA ASN A 111 10.27 10.86 4.84
C ASN A 111 10.71 9.40 4.61
N TYR A 112 9.86 8.44 4.96
CA TYR A 112 10.13 7.01 4.76
C TYR A 112 10.31 6.66 3.28
N MET A 113 9.38 7.08 2.41
CA MET A 113 9.47 6.81 0.96
C MET A 113 10.68 7.49 0.30
N ASN A 114 11.04 8.69 0.75
CA ASN A 114 12.22 9.40 0.24
C ASN A 114 13.54 8.70 0.66
N GLN A 115 13.60 8.18 1.87
CA GLN A 115 14.78 7.45 2.38
C GLN A 115 14.86 6.02 1.83
N ASN A 116 13.73 5.44 1.45
CA ASN A 116 13.60 4.04 1.03
C ASN A 116 12.89 3.94 -0.33
N PRO A 117 13.50 4.33 -1.44
CA PRO A 117 12.86 4.34 -2.77
C PRO A 117 12.46 2.93 -3.26
N GLU A 118 13.07 1.88 -2.71
CA GLU A 118 12.76 0.47 -2.99
C GLU A 118 11.73 -0.12 -1.98
N SER A 119 11.12 0.74 -1.14
CA SER A 119 10.09 0.27 -0.19
C SER A 119 8.81 -0.16 -0.91
N GLY A 120 8.05 -1.04 -0.26
CA GLY A 120 6.72 -1.43 -0.73
C GLY A 120 5.60 -0.44 -0.38
N CYS A 121 5.90 0.66 0.30
CA CYS A 121 4.91 1.66 0.68
C CYS A 121 4.43 2.44 -0.55
N ILE A 122 3.13 2.37 -0.84
CA ILE A 122 2.53 3.01 -2.02
C ILE A 122 1.83 4.35 -1.71
N GLY A 123 2.00 4.88 -0.51
CA GLY A 123 1.38 6.13 -0.05
C GLY A 123 0.34 5.91 1.04
N LEU A 124 -0.20 7.01 1.59
CA LEU A 124 -1.19 6.97 2.67
C LEU A 124 -2.61 6.80 2.11
N HIS A 125 -3.35 5.89 2.72
CA HIS A 125 -4.80 5.86 2.66
C HIS A 125 -5.36 6.66 3.86
N VAL A 126 -6.07 7.73 3.57
CA VAL A 126 -6.80 8.53 4.57
C VAL A 126 -8.25 8.04 4.58
N GLU A 127 -8.61 7.25 5.58
CA GLU A 127 -9.95 6.69 5.74
C GLU A 127 -10.80 7.59 6.64
N GLY A 128 -11.53 8.48 6.05
CA GLY A 128 -12.18 9.60 6.72
C GLY A 128 -11.22 10.83 6.80
N PRO A 129 -11.46 11.78 7.71
CA PRO A 129 -12.50 11.88 8.73
C PRO A 129 -13.90 12.30 8.21
N TRP A 130 -14.09 12.39 6.92
CA TRP A 130 -15.29 12.93 6.29
C TRP A 130 -16.33 11.84 6.06
N PHE A 131 -16.79 11.25 7.15
CA PHE A 131 -17.82 10.21 7.16
C PHE A 131 -19.19 10.73 7.61
N ASN A 132 -20.20 9.95 7.29
CA ASN A 132 -21.54 10.18 7.82
C ASN A 132 -21.61 9.66 9.27
N PRO A 133 -21.89 10.55 10.27
CA PRO A 133 -21.97 10.14 11.66
C PRO A 133 -22.96 9.00 11.92
N ASN A 134 -24.06 8.94 11.15
CA ASN A 134 -25.07 7.88 11.27
C ASN A 134 -24.62 6.53 10.69
N LYS A 135 -23.51 6.52 9.93
CA LYS A 135 -22.96 5.31 9.28
C LYS A 135 -21.47 5.14 9.58
N LYS A 136 -21.03 5.61 10.74
CA LYS A 136 -19.62 5.69 11.11
C LYS A 136 -18.91 4.34 11.29
N GLY A 137 -19.66 3.26 11.48
CA GLY A 137 -19.05 1.96 11.81
C GLY A 137 -18.22 2.02 13.10
N ALA A 138 -16.98 1.54 13.04
CA ALA A 138 -16.05 1.53 14.16
C ALA A 138 -15.34 2.86 14.42
N HIS A 139 -15.52 3.88 13.56
CA HIS A 139 -14.86 5.18 13.74
C HIS A 139 -15.36 5.91 14.98
N ILE A 140 -14.45 6.64 15.64
CA ILE A 140 -14.76 7.45 16.82
C ILE A 140 -15.51 8.70 16.37
N ILE A 141 -16.71 8.92 16.92
CA ILE A 141 -17.61 9.99 16.48
C ILE A 141 -16.96 11.39 16.59
N ASP A 142 -16.15 11.61 17.62
CA ASP A 142 -15.50 12.90 17.88
C ASP A 142 -14.45 13.27 16.84
N TYR A 143 -14.01 12.29 16.02
CA TYR A 143 -13.04 12.49 14.95
C TYR A 143 -13.68 12.55 13.57
N ILE A 144 -15.02 12.47 13.52
CA ILE A 144 -15.75 12.61 12.26
C ILE A 144 -16.10 14.08 12.06
N HIS A 145 -15.70 14.62 10.94
CA HIS A 145 -15.91 16.01 10.59
C HIS A 145 -16.60 16.14 9.24
N ARG A 146 -17.32 17.23 9.05
CA ARG A 146 -17.74 17.63 7.69
C ARG A 146 -16.53 18.19 6.96
N PRO A 147 -16.34 17.86 5.69
CA PRO A 147 -15.28 18.43 4.90
C PRO A 147 -15.48 19.94 4.75
N SER A 148 -14.38 20.68 4.83
CA SER A 148 -14.30 22.08 4.48
C SER A 148 -13.22 22.28 3.44
N GLU A 149 -13.37 23.26 2.58
CA GLU A 149 -12.36 23.60 1.58
C GLU A 149 -10.97 23.81 2.19
N LYS A 150 -10.93 24.50 3.34
CA LYS A 150 -9.69 24.71 4.09
C LYS A 150 -9.04 23.38 4.49
N ALA A 151 -9.80 22.46 5.09
CA ALA A 151 -9.26 21.17 5.55
C ALA A 151 -8.79 20.29 4.37
N ILE A 152 -9.52 20.32 3.26
CA ILE A 152 -9.15 19.60 2.04
C ILE A 152 -7.83 20.16 1.49
N ASN A 153 -7.73 21.47 1.33
CA ASN A 153 -6.53 22.11 0.81
C ASN A 153 -5.31 21.88 1.72
N GLU A 154 -5.47 21.92 3.04
CA GLU A 154 -4.40 21.60 3.98
C GLU A 154 -3.92 20.15 3.86
N ILE A 155 -4.81 19.18 3.75
CA ILE A 155 -4.44 17.77 3.57
C ILE A 155 -3.70 17.58 2.24
N ILE A 156 -4.21 18.16 1.15
CA ILE A 156 -3.58 18.06 -0.17
C ILE A 156 -2.19 18.70 -0.15
N GLU A 157 -2.06 19.90 0.40
CA GLU A 157 -0.78 20.61 0.47
C GLU A 157 0.24 19.86 1.32
N LYS A 158 -0.15 19.40 2.51
CA LYS A 158 0.73 18.66 3.42
C LYS A 158 1.10 17.28 2.88
N SER A 159 0.26 16.69 2.05
CA SER A 159 0.50 15.36 1.48
C SER A 159 1.73 15.32 0.55
N LYS A 160 2.03 16.42 -0.12
CA LYS A 160 3.09 16.48 -1.15
C LYS A 160 3.02 15.31 -2.14
N GLY A 161 1.80 14.91 -2.51
CA GLY A 161 1.54 13.79 -3.42
C GLY A 161 1.75 12.40 -2.81
N LYS A 162 1.72 12.26 -1.48
CA LYS A 162 1.89 10.97 -0.79
C LYS A 162 0.58 10.37 -0.28
N ILE A 163 -0.56 11.00 -0.54
CA ILE A 163 -1.86 10.36 -0.41
C ILE A 163 -2.13 9.56 -1.69
N SER A 164 -2.43 8.29 -1.55
CA SER A 164 -2.78 7.40 -2.65
C SER A 164 -4.27 7.06 -2.68
N MET A 165 -4.97 7.23 -1.54
CA MET A 165 -6.40 6.98 -1.43
C MET A 165 -7.03 7.85 -0.34
N ILE A 166 -8.26 8.29 -0.57
CA ILE A 166 -9.13 8.90 0.45
C ILE A 166 -10.47 8.19 0.41
N THR A 167 -10.92 7.70 1.56
CA THR A 167 -12.28 7.18 1.74
C THR A 167 -13.13 8.24 2.44
N LEU A 168 -14.27 8.56 1.87
CA LEU A 168 -15.18 9.58 2.37
C LEU A 168 -16.65 9.20 2.09
N ALA A 169 -17.58 9.84 2.78
CA ALA A 169 -19.01 9.70 2.56
C ALA A 169 -19.48 10.86 1.65
N PRO A 170 -19.77 10.62 0.38
CA PRO A 170 -20.12 11.69 -0.56
C PRO A 170 -21.40 12.43 -0.17
N GLU A 171 -22.33 11.79 0.52
CA GLU A 171 -23.57 12.39 0.97
C GLU A 171 -23.41 13.48 2.05
N VAL A 172 -22.23 13.59 2.69
CA VAL A 172 -21.96 14.66 3.65
C VAL A 172 -21.20 15.82 3.03
N ILE A 173 -20.79 15.69 1.78
CA ILE A 173 -20.06 16.70 1.02
C ILE A 173 -21.07 17.59 0.29
N LYS A 174 -20.85 18.90 0.30
CA LYS A 174 -21.61 19.79 -0.57
C LYS A 174 -21.28 19.48 -2.04
N VAL A 175 -22.30 19.59 -2.91
CA VAL A 175 -22.17 19.26 -4.34
C VAL A 175 -21.01 20.01 -5.01
N GLU A 176 -20.79 21.26 -4.62
CA GLU A 176 -19.70 22.09 -5.16
C GLU A 176 -18.32 21.51 -4.86
N LEU A 177 -18.13 20.88 -3.69
CA LEU A 177 -16.86 20.21 -3.33
C LEU A 177 -16.68 18.85 -4.05
N SER A 178 -17.79 18.18 -4.37
CA SER A 178 -17.78 16.91 -5.11
C SER A 178 -17.33 17.09 -6.57
N LEU A 179 -17.58 18.23 -7.17
CA LEU A 179 -17.27 18.50 -8.58
C LEU A 179 -15.83 18.98 -8.83
N ILE A 180 -15.07 19.30 -7.79
CA ILE A 180 -13.66 19.75 -7.91
C ILE A 180 -12.74 18.62 -8.42
N HIS A 181 -13.17 17.36 -8.32
CA HIS A 181 -12.36 16.19 -8.69
C HIS A 181 -12.87 15.44 -9.93
N ILE A 182 -13.86 16.00 -10.62
CA ILE A 182 -14.35 15.52 -11.92
C ILE A 182 -13.85 16.46 -13.01
#